data_580257fff5c745b9a4495ba05e6c1417
#
_entry.id   580257fff5c745b9a4495ba05e6c1417
#
_cell.length_a   1.000
_cell.length_b   1.000
_cell.length_c   1.000
_cell.angle_alpha   90.00
_cell.angle_beta   90.00
_cell.angle_gamma   90.00
#
_symmetry.space_group_name_H-M   'P 1'
#
loop_
_entity.id
_entity.type
_entity.pdbx_description
1 polymer ?
#
loop_
_entity_poly.entity_id
_entity_poly.type
_entity_poly.pdbx_seq_one_letter_code
_entity_poly.pdbx_strand_id
1 'polypeptide(L)'
;MTTRARFIVHILLFLLFPWTTAPRLSAQESAAPPKLSVHWEELTAADFREGIHRSQGTCVLPFGILEKHGPHLPLGTDLLDVRYAALHAAEQEYAIVFPEYYFGQIAEARHEPGTVAYSRDLQLALLQETTDEMARNGCKKILIVNGHGGNEHLLPYFAQTQLDKPHDYVVYIFDERSPTSGGPPKKTSTDMHAGESETSKMTIARPDLVHIDRANQESGADQHRQNLPEDVYTGIWWYARFPNHYSGDGSAATQALGKFQMDWWIGKIVETIRAIKSDDVSLKLQNEFYEKSKDPLETQP
;
A
#
# COMPACT_ATOMS: atom_id res chain seq x y z
N MET A 1 74.72 -68.80 51.73
CA MET A 1 73.39 -68.17 51.63
C MET A 1 73.48 -67.07 50.59
N THR A 2 73.00 -67.30 49.44
CA THR A 2 73.25 -66.55 48.22
C THR A 2 72.01 -65.70 47.86
N THR A 3 72.17 -64.38 47.85
CA THR A 3 71.08 -63.49 47.44
C THR A 3 71.33 -62.96 46.01
N ARG A 4 70.47 -63.33 45.08
CA ARG A 4 70.56 -62.90 43.70
C ARG A 4 69.89 -61.54 43.54
N ALA A 5 70.60 -60.55 43.03
CA ALA A 5 70.05 -59.24 42.58
C ALA A 5 69.45 -59.40 41.20
N ARG A 6 68.19 -58.92 41.00
CA ARG A 6 67.54 -58.83 39.72
C ARG A 6 67.65 -57.35 39.24
N PHE A 7 68.30 -57.16 38.09
CA PHE A 7 68.29 -55.91 37.35
C PHE A 7 66.97 -55.79 36.56
N ILE A 8 66.25 -54.70 36.78
CA ILE A 8 65.07 -54.33 35.96
C ILE A 8 65.54 -53.26 34.99
N VAL A 9 65.47 -53.60 33.69
CA VAL A 9 65.70 -52.64 32.61
C VAL A 9 64.38 -51.93 32.32
N HIS A 10 64.34 -50.60 32.50
CA HIS A 10 63.22 -49.81 32.11
C HIS A 10 63.40 -49.31 30.65
N ILE A 11 62.58 -49.81 29.74
CA ILE A 11 62.49 -49.29 28.38
C ILE A 11 61.55 -48.11 28.38
N LEU A 12 62.04 -46.90 28.12
CA LEU A 12 61.25 -45.69 27.89
C LEU A 12 60.76 -45.73 26.43
N LEU A 13 59.47 -45.95 26.27
CA LEU A 13 58.77 -45.80 24.95
C LEU A 13 58.44 -44.30 24.78
N PHE A 14 59.09 -43.61 23.85
CA PHE A 14 58.68 -42.30 23.39
C PHE A 14 57.51 -42.44 22.41
N LEU A 15 56.28 -42.10 22.84
CA LEU A 15 55.11 -41.95 21.98
C LEU A 15 55.19 -40.61 21.30
N LEU A 16 55.51 -40.60 20.02
CA LEU A 16 55.37 -39.44 19.13
C LEU A 16 53.87 -39.25 18.84
N PHE A 17 53.23 -38.23 19.46
CA PHE A 17 51.90 -37.80 19.10
C PHE A 17 52.01 -36.91 17.84
N PRO A 18 51.29 -37.19 16.76
CA PRO A 18 51.23 -36.27 15.65
C PRO A 18 50.34 -35.07 16.04
N TRP A 19 50.91 -33.87 15.96
CA TRP A 19 50.16 -32.62 16.05
C TRP A 19 49.21 -32.53 14.85
N THR A 20 47.95 -32.90 15.04
CA THR A 20 46.90 -32.59 14.08
C THR A 20 46.57 -31.11 14.22
N THR A 21 46.92 -30.33 13.21
CA THR A 21 46.48 -28.94 13.05
C THR A 21 44.95 -28.98 12.80
N ALA A 22 44.18 -28.63 13.82
CA ALA A 22 42.73 -28.43 13.66
C ALA A 22 42.51 -27.33 12.58
N PRO A 23 41.60 -27.54 11.60
CA PRO A 23 41.29 -26.49 10.66
C PRO A 23 40.73 -25.29 11.44
N ARG A 24 41.33 -24.11 11.24
CA ARG A 24 40.76 -22.86 11.68
C ARG A 24 39.40 -22.74 11.01
N LEU A 25 38.30 -22.77 11.79
CA LEU A 25 37.02 -22.28 11.31
C LEU A 25 37.25 -20.84 10.79
N SER A 26 37.19 -20.65 9.50
CA SER A 26 37.11 -19.32 8.94
C SER A 26 35.93 -18.63 9.57
N ALA A 27 36.14 -17.46 10.20
CA ALA A 27 35.07 -16.61 10.65
C ALA A 27 34.16 -16.36 9.42
N GLN A 28 32.95 -16.87 9.50
CA GLN A 28 31.93 -16.63 8.49
C GLN A 28 31.71 -15.12 8.52
N GLU A 29 32.11 -14.46 7.44
CA GLU A 29 31.87 -13.02 7.24
C GLU A 29 30.39 -12.82 7.52
N SER A 30 30.06 -12.03 8.56
CA SER A 30 28.67 -11.79 8.93
C SER A 30 28.03 -11.05 7.74
N ALA A 31 27.25 -11.76 6.97
CA ALA A 31 26.42 -11.15 5.96
C ALA A 31 25.63 -10.01 6.63
N ALA A 32 25.58 -8.85 5.98
CA ALA A 32 24.75 -7.76 6.47
C ALA A 32 23.35 -8.30 6.80
N PRO A 33 22.73 -7.87 7.89
CA PRO A 33 21.41 -8.39 8.24
C PRO A 33 20.47 -8.23 7.05
N PRO A 34 19.65 -9.23 6.74
CA PRO A 34 18.75 -9.19 5.61
C PRO A 34 17.87 -7.93 5.69
N LYS A 35 17.68 -7.26 4.55
CA LYS A 35 16.83 -6.07 4.46
C LYS A 35 15.43 -6.47 4.95
N LEU A 36 14.93 -5.79 5.98
CA LEU A 36 13.60 -6.04 6.53
C LEU A 36 12.54 -5.76 5.46
N SER A 37 11.63 -6.71 5.20
CA SER A 37 10.55 -6.55 4.23
C SER A 37 9.64 -5.39 4.62
N VAL A 38 9.07 -4.73 3.63
CA VAL A 38 8.00 -3.73 3.81
C VAL A 38 6.62 -4.37 3.78
N HIS A 39 6.50 -5.60 3.30
CA HIS A 39 5.25 -6.34 3.19
C HIS A 39 4.84 -6.90 4.56
N TRP A 40 3.67 -6.51 5.05
CA TRP A 40 3.13 -6.99 6.32
C TRP A 40 3.10 -8.51 6.41
N GLU A 41 2.57 -9.15 5.37
CA GLU A 41 2.36 -10.59 5.28
C GLU A 41 3.64 -11.42 5.17
N GLU A 42 4.77 -10.80 4.87
CA GLU A 42 6.08 -11.47 4.77
C GLU A 42 6.89 -11.39 6.06
N LEU A 43 6.48 -10.54 7.01
CA LEU A 43 7.21 -10.34 8.26
C LEU A 43 6.90 -11.47 9.26
N THR A 44 7.93 -12.02 9.89
CA THR A 44 7.71 -12.81 11.11
C THR A 44 7.26 -11.89 12.25
N ALA A 45 6.67 -12.44 13.31
CA ALA A 45 6.25 -11.64 14.46
C ALA A 45 7.41 -10.86 15.13
N ALA A 46 8.64 -11.36 15.03
CA ALA A 46 9.83 -10.67 15.53
C ALA A 46 10.23 -9.51 14.62
N ASP A 47 10.25 -9.77 13.30
CA ASP A 47 10.56 -8.75 12.28
C ASP A 47 9.50 -7.66 12.22
N PHE A 48 8.24 -8.01 12.46
CA PHE A 48 7.15 -7.05 12.54
C PHE A 48 7.35 -6.04 13.68
N ARG A 49 7.77 -6.49 14.87
CA ARG A 49 8.09 -5.57 15.98
C ARG A 49 9.22 -4.61 15.62
N GLU A 50 10.28 -5.14 14.99
CA GLU A 50 11.38 -4.29 14.50
C GLU A 50 10.90 -3.33 13.42
N GLY A 51 10.03 -3.80 12.50
CA GLY A 51 9.40 -2.98 11.47
C GLY A 51 8.59 -1.82 12.04
N ILE A 52 7.80 -2.04 13.09
CA ILE A 52 7.04 -0.98 13.79
C ILE A 52 7.99 0.06 14.41
N HIS A 53 9.09 -0.36 15.04
CA HIS A 53 10.09 0.58 15.56
C HIS A 53 10.72 1.39 14.42
N ARG A 54 11.17 0.74 13.37
CA ARG A 54 11.83 1.37 12.23
C ARG A 54 10.90 2.33 11.47
N SER A 55 9.63 1.97 11.30
CA SER A 55 8.61 2.83 10.69
C SER A 55 8.10 3.94 11.60
N GLN A 56 8.52 3.97 12.87
CA GLN A 56 8.00 4.89 13.90
C GLN A 56 6.48 4.79 14.05
N GLY A 57 5.95 3.55 13.96
CA GLY A 57 4.52 3.28 13.98
C GLY A 57 3.75 3.74 12.74
N THR A 58 4.45 4.05 11.64
CA THR A 58 3.81 4.43 10.36
C THR A 58 3.57 3.21 9.50
N CYS A 59 2.30 2.96 9.17
CA CYS A 59 1.87 1.88 8.29
C CYS A 59 1.07 2.45 7.12
N VAL A 60 1.17 1.81 5.95
CA VAL A 60 0.48 2.20 4.73
C VAL A 60 -0.60 1.17 4.41
N LEU A 61 -1.82 1.63 4.17
CA LEU A 61 -2.95 0.83 3.69
C LEU A 61 -3.19 1.20 2.21
N PRO A 62 -2.73 0.39 1.24
CA PRO A 62 -3.05 0.60 -0.17
C PRO A 62 -4.51 0.23 -0.42
N PHE A 63 -5.33 1.19 -0.84
CA PHE A 63 -6.77 1.04 -0.98
C PHE A 63 -7.20 1.12 -2.44
N GLY A 64 -7.38 -0.02 -3.08
CA GLY A 64 -7.93 -0.16 -4.42
C GLY A 64 -9.37 -0.67 -4.43
N ILE A 65 -9.77 -1.26 -5.55
CA ILE A 65 -11.09 -1.85 -5.73
C ILE A 65 -11.03 -3.01 -6.74
N LEU A 66 -12.10 -3.79 -6.82
CA LEU A 66 -12.34 -4.78 -7.89
C LEU A 66 -13.50 -4.33 -8.74
N GLU A 67 -13.21 -3.82 -9.93
CA GLU A 67 -14.18 -3.32 -10.90
C GLU A 67 -13.72 -3.54 -12.34
N LYS A 68 -14.65 -3.43 -13.29
CA LYS A 68 -14.32 -3.44 -14.71
C LYS A 68 -13.48 -2.21 -15.07
N HIS A 69 -12.39 -2.40 -15.82
CA HIS A 69 -11.56 -1.34 -16.38
C HIS A 69 -11.50 -1.47 -17.91
N GLY A 70 -12.57 -1.07 -18.58
CA GLY A 70 -12.70 -1.29 -20.02
C GLY A 70 -12.56 -2.77 -20.41
N PRO A 71 -12.34 -3.08 -21.68
CA PRO A 71 -12.18 -4.47 -22.15
C PRO A 71 -10.74 -4.99 -22.03
N HIS A 72 -9.76 -4.16 -21.62
CA HIS A 72 -8.33 -4.40 -21.81
C HIS A 72 -7.50 -4.42 -20.55
N LEU A 73 -8.03 -3.98 -19.42
CA LEU A 73 -7.33 -4.02 -18.13
C LEU A 73 -7.96 -5.04 -17.18
N PRO A 74 -7.18 -5.55 -16.21
CA PRO A 74 -7.71 -6.49 -15.22
C PRO A 74 -8.67 -5.80 -14.25
N LEU A 75 -9.57 -6.57 -13.65
CA LEU A 75 -10.53 -6.09 -12.64
C LEU A 75 -9.86 -5.44 -11.41
N GLY A 76 -8.64 -5.83 -11.10
CA GLY A 76 -7.87 -5.31 -9.97
C GLY A 76 -6.91 -4.18 -10.35
N THR A 77 -7.14 -3.42 -11.40
CA THR A 77 -6.24 -2.34 -11.83
C THR A 77 -5.88 -1.40 -10.69
N ASP A 78 -6.86 -0.83 -10.02
CA ASP A 78 -6.64 0.09 -8.88
C ASP A 78 -5.88 -0.56 -7.73
N LEU A 79 -6.16 -1.84 -7.48
CA LEU A 79 -5.52 -2.61 -6.42
C LEU A 79 -4.04 -2.86 -6.71
N LEU A 80 -3.74 -3.22 -7.96
CA LEU A 80 -2.39 -3.53 -8.41
C LEU A 80 -1.52 -2.26 -8.50
N ASP A 81 -2.08 -1.19 -9.05
CA ASP A 81 -1.40 0.10 -9.21
C ASP A 81 -1.03 0.72 -7.86
N VAL A 82 -2.01 0.83 -6.94
CA VAL A 82 -1.78 1.46 -5.64
C VAL A 82 -0.83 0.63 -4.77
N ARG A 83 -0.95 -0.72 -4.83
CA ARG A 83 -0.02 -1.59 -4.11
C ARG A 83 1.40 -1.47 -4.66
N TYR A 84 1.57 -1.46 -5.98
CA TYR A 84 2.86 -1.22 -6.62
C TYR A 84 3.48 0.09 -6.12
N ALA A 85 2.73 1.19 -6.18
CA ALA A 85 3.23 2.50 -5.75
C ALA A 85 3.58 2.53 -4.26
N ALA A 86 2.72 1.97 -3.39
CA ALA A 86 2.92 1.95 -1.94
C ALA A 86 4.15 1.13 -1.53
N LEU A 87 4.36 -0.05 -2.13
CA LEU A 87 5.51 -0.90 -1.85
C LEU A 87 6.82 -0.22 -2.25
N HIS A 88 6.90 0.33 -3.47
CA HIS A 88 8.11 1.02 -3.94
C HIS A 88 8.40 2.31 -3.15
N ALA A 89 7.38 2.98 -2.65
CA ALA A 89 7.55 4.12 -1.75
C ALA A 89 8.08 3.68 -0.37
N ALA A 90 7.50 2.63 0.21
CA ALA A 90 7.90 2.10 1.51
C ALA A 90 9.32 1.51 1.50
N GLU A 91 9.81 1.02 0.35
CA GLU A 91 11.19 0.59 0.16
C GLU A 91 12.20 1.75 0.22
N GLN A 92 11.79 2.96 -0.18
CA GLN A 92 12.60 4.17 -0.16
C GLN A 92 12.53 4.90 1.18
N GLU A 93 11.35 4.94 1.79
CA GLU A 93 11.11 5.48 3.13
C GLU A 93 10.35 4.44 3.96
N TYR A 94 11.08 3.65 4.77
CA TYR A 94 10.56 2.43 5.37
C TYR A 94 9.24 2.63 6.12
N ALA A 95 8.20 1.98 5.67
CA ALA A 95 6.91 1.81 6.34
C ALA A 95 6.43 0.37 6.12
N ILE A 96 5.54 -0.13 7.00
CA ILE A 96 4.93 -1.44 6.78
C ILE A 96 3.70 -1.25 5.93
N VAL A 97 3.64 -1.97 4.79
CA VAL A 97 2.51 -1.93 3.86
C VAL A 97 1.56 -3.08 4.18
N PHE A 98 0.33 -2.74 4.54
CA PHE A 98 -0.75 -3.69 4.79
C PHE A 98 -1.09 -4.48 3.51
N PRO A 99 -1.59 -5.71 3.60
CA PRO A 99 -2.06 -6.48 2.46
C PRO A 99 -3.10 -5.75 1.61
N GLU A 100 -3.40 -6.30 0.46
CA GLU A 100 -4.38 -5.74 -0.48
C GLU A 100 -5.73 -5.46 0.17
N TYR A 101 -6.25 -4.23 0.02
CA TYR A 101 -7.53 -3.80 0.55
C TYR A 101 -8.42 -3.27 -0.57
N TYR A 102 -9.60 -3.90 -0.77
CA TYR A 102 -10.53 -3.61 -1.89
C TYR A 102 -11.99 -3.42 -1.45
N PHE A 103 -12.23 -3.09 -0.19
CA PHE A 103 -13.58 -2.97 0.36
C PHE A 103 -14.11 -1.53 0.27
N GLY A 104 -13.93 -0.88 -0.89
CA GLY A 104 -14.30 0.51 -1.14
C GLY A 104 -15.64 0.68 -1.84
N GLN A 105 -15.90 1.94 -2.23
CA GLN A 105 -17.11 2.35 -2.94
C GLN A 105 -17.01 2.06 -4.43
N ILE A 106 -17.93 1.25 -4.97
CA ILE A 106 -18.03 0.89 -6.40
C ILE A 106 -19.47 0.50 -6.79
N ALA A 107 -20.45 1.15 -6.21
CA ALA A 107 -21.86 0.79 -6.46
C ALA A 107 -22.31 1.04 -7.92
N GLU A 108 -21.72 2.02 -8.59
CA GLU A 108 -22.01 2.39 -9.98
C GLU A 108 -21.63 1.32 -11.00
N ALA A 109 -20.67 0.45 -10.67
CA ALA A 109 -20.22 -0.65 -11.55
C ALA A 109 -20.84 -2.02 -11.20
N ARG A 110 -21.82 -2.09 -10.31
CA ARG A 110 -22.44 -3.38 -9.89
C ARG A 110 -23.05 -4.19 -11.01
N HIS A 111 -23.38 -3.57 -12.13
CA HIS A 111 -23.93 -4.23 -13.32
C HIS A 111 -22.85 -4.89 -14.18
N GLU A 112 -21.57 -4.61 -13.92
CA GLU A 112 -20.46 -5.16 -14.69
C GLU A 112 -19.92 -6.45 -14.07
N PRO A 113 -19.52 -7.44 -14.91
CA PRO A 113 -18.97 -8.70 -14.45
C PRO A 113 -17.69 -8.52 -13.62
N GLY A 114 -17.59 -9.24 -12.50
CA GLY A 114 -16.37 -9.25 -11.67
C GLY A 114 -16.26 -8.09 -10.68
N THR A 115 -17.15 -7.09 -10.74
CA THR A 115 -17.22 -6.02 -9.75
C THR A 115 -17.67 -6.55 -8.39
N VAL A 116 -16.96 -6.17 -7.31
CA VAL A 116 -17.28 -6.57 -5.95
C VAL A 116 -17.69 -5.33 -5.15
N ALA A 117 -19.01 -5.05 -5.11
CA ALA A 117 -19.58 -3.90 -4.43
C ALA A 117 -20.24 -4.29 -3.11
N TYR A 118 -19.56 -4.03 -2.01
CA TYR A 118 -20.10 -4.22 -0.66
C TYR A 118 -21.13 -3.14 -0.29
N SER A 119 -21.98 -3.42 0.69
CA SER A 119 -22.87 -2.39 1.24
C SER A 119 -22.05 -1.31 1.96
N ARG A 120 -22.60 -0.07 1.99
CA ARG A 120 -21.95 1.07 2.65
C ARG A 120 -21.61 0.79 4.12
N ASP A 121 -22.54 0.14 4.84
CA ASP A 121 -22.37 -0.13 6.26
C ASP A 121 -21.21 -1.12 6.49
N LEU A 122 -21.09 -2.12 5.61
CA LEU A 122 -19.98 -3.08 5.68
C LEU A 122 -18.65 -2.43 5.26
N GLN A 123 -18.64 -1.54 4.27
CA GLN A 123 -17.43 -0.82 3.86
C GLN A 123 -16.84 -0.02 5.03
N LEU A 124 -17.67 0.78 5.72
CA LEU A 124 -17.24 1.58 6.86
C LEU A 124 -16.83 0.71 8.04
N ALA A 125 -17.60 -0.34 8.34
CA ALA A 125 -17.29 -1.26 9.44
C ALA A 125 -15.96 -1.99 9.21
N LEU A 126 -15.72 -2.54 8.00
CA LEU A 126 -14.48 -3.22 7.68
C LEU A 126 -13.27 -2.28 7.71
N LEU A 127 -13.43 -1.04 7.22
CA LEU A 127 -12.34 -0.07 7.25
C LEU A 127 -12.00 0.34 8.67
N GLN A 128 -13.03 0.54 9.53
CA GLN A 128 -12.83 0.84 10.94
C GLN A 128 -12.14 -0.31 11.68
N GLU A 129 -12.64 -1.53 11.55
CA GLU A 129 -12.03 -2.71 12.17
C GLU A 129 -10.60 -2.93 11.68
N THR A 130 -10.34 -2.69 10.38
CA THR A 130 -8.99 -2.83 9.83
C THR A 130 -8.04 -1.80 10.44
N THR A 131 -8.43 -0.54 10.54
CA THR A 131 -7.58 0.51 11.14
C THR A 131 -7.42 0.31 12.66
N ASP A 132 -8.46 -0.12 13.36
CA ASP A 132 -8.39 -0.48 14.79
C ASP A 132 -7.41 -1.65 15.01
N GLU A 133 -7.45 -2.70 14.16
CA GLU A 133 -6.52 -3.84 14.23
C GLU A 133 -5.09 -3.46 13.84
N MET A 134 -4.90 -2.61 12.84
CA MET A 134 -3.58 -2.06 12.53
C MET A 134 -3.02 -1.30 13.74
N ALA A 135 -3.83 -0.46 14.37
CA ALA A 135 -3.44 0.31 15.56
C ALA A 135 -3.12 -0.56 16.77
N ARG A 136 -3.93 -1.60 17.02
CA ARG A 136 -3.69 -2.59 18.07
C ARG A 136 -2.32 -3.30 17.89
N ASN A 137 -1.90 -3.48 16.64
CA ASN A 137 -0.61 -4.06 16.28
C ASN A 137 0.54 -3.03 16.25
N GLY A 138 0.31 -1.78 16.62
CA GLY A 138 1.35 -0.76 16.80
C GLY A 138 1.40 0.31 15.72
N CYS A 139 0.52 0.29 14.70
CA CYS A 139 0.42 1.34 13.69
C CYS A 139 -0.28 2.55 14.29
N LYS A 140 0.48 3.52 14.80
CA LYS A 140 -0.09 4.75 15.40
C LYS A 140 -0.36 5.85 14.38
N LYS A 141 0.20 5.69 13.18
CA LYS A 141 0.07 6.59 12.04
C LYS A 141 -0.30 5.75 10.82
N ILE A 142 -1.57 5.75 10.43
CA ILE A 142 -2.09 4.91 9.37
C ILE A 142 -2.32 5.78 8.13
N LEU A 143 -1.50 5.59 7.10
CA LEU A 143 -1.64 6.26 5.82
C LEU A 143 -2.46 5.39 4.87
N ILE A 144 -3.66 5.83 4.53
CA ILE A 144 -4.46 5.24 3.45
C ILE A 144 -4.05 5.91 2.15
N VAL A 145 -3.53 5.14 1.22
CA VAL A 145 -3.21 5.60 -0.14
C VAL A 145 -4.32 5.15 -1.07
N ASN A 146 -5.06 6.11 -1.62
CA ASN A 146 -6.18 5.83 -2.50
C ASN A 146 -5.72 5.51 -3.93
N GLY A 147 -6.18 4.37 -4.47
CA GLY A 147 -6.00 3.95 -5.86
C GLY A 147 -7.22 4.16 -6.75
N HIS A 148 -8.41 4.40 -6.16
CA HIS A 148 -9.69 4.37 -6.84
C HIS A 148 -10.46 5.70 -6.77
N GLY A 149 -10.98 6.17 -7.92
CA GLY A 149 -11.72 7.44 -8.01
C GLY A 149 -12.98 7.48 -7.16
N GLY A 150 -13.75 6.41 -7.12
CA GLY A 150 -15.00 6.35 -6.37
C GLY A 150 -14.85 6.48 -4.85
N ASN A 151 -13.63 6.31 -4.32
CA ASN A 151 -13.37 6.47 -2.89
C ASN A 151 -13.16 7.94 -2.47
N GLU A 152 -13.10 8.91 -3.39
CA GLU A 152 -12.82 10.32 -3.10
C GLU A 152 -13.79 10.97 -2.10
N HIS A 153 -15.02 10.48 -1.98
CA HIS A 153 -15.98 10.96 -1.00
C HIS A 153 -16.03 10.06 0.26
N LEU A 154 -15.75 8.77 0.11
CA LEU A 154 -15.73 7.82 1.22
C LEU A 154 -14.58 8.10 2.19
N LEU A 155 -13.38 8.30 1.70
CA LEU A 155 -12.18 8.38 2.53
C LEU A 155 -12.12 9.66 3.38
N PRO A 156 -12.40 10.87 2.86
CA PRO A 156 -12.51 12.06 3.71
C PRO A 156 -13.61 11.94 4.77
N TYR A 157 -14.76 11.35 4.42
CA TYR A 157 -15.83 11.09 5.39
C TYR A 157 -15.37 10.09 6.46
N PHE A 158 -14.72 8.99 6.07
CA PHE A 158 -14.15 8.03 7.02
C PHE A 158 -13.14 8.70 7.97
N ALA A 159 -12.26 9.57 7.45
CA ALA A 159 -11.33 10.30 8.31
C ALA A 159 -12.05 11.18 9.35
N GLN A 160 -13.19 11.78 8.98
CA GLN A 160 -13.99 12.55 9.91
C GLN A 160 -14.73 11.68 10.93
N THR A 161 -15.16 10.46 10.57
CA THR A 161 -15.78 9.53 11.54
C THR A 161 -14.82 9.08 12.65
N GLN A 162 -13.50 9.26 12.46
CA GLN A 162 -12.51 9.02 13.51
C GLN A 162 -12.70 9.96 14.72
N LEU A 163 -13.48 11.02 14.57
CA LEU A 163 -13.83 11.94 15.67
C LEU A 163 -15.04 11.49 16.49
N ASP A 164 -15.73 10.42 16.10
CA ASP A 164 -16.93 9.90 16.83
C ASP A 164 -16.57 9.33 18.21
N LYS A 165 -15.39 8.78 18.36
CA LYS A 165 -14.87 8.20 19.61
C LYS A 165 -13.36 8.37 19.72
N PRO A 166 -12.80 8.39 20.94
CA PRO A 166 -11.35 8.47 21.13
C PRO A 166 -10.59 7.30 20.48
N HIS A 167 -9.52 7.64 19.76
CA HIS A 167 -8.53 6.72 19.20
C HIS A 167 -7.13 7.08 19.68
N ASP A 168 -6.25 6.11 19.83
CA ASP A 168 -4.83 6.30 20.17
C ASP A 168 -3.92 6.28 18.91
N TYR A 169 -4.50 6.52 17.73
CA TYR A 169 -3.87 6.56 16.43
C TYR A 169 -4.49 7.64 15.55
N VAL A 170 -3.84 7.97 14.45
CA VAL A 170 -4.32 8.93 13.45
C VAL A 170 -4.41 8.26 12.08
N VAL A 171 -5.51 8.51 11.38
CA VAL A 171 -5.70 8.15 9.97
C VAL A 171 -5.38 9.34 9.09
N TYR A 172 -4.50 9.13 8.12
CA TYR A 172 -4.13 10.10 7.08
C TYR A 172 -4.61 9.58 5.73
N ILE A 173 -5.16 10.45 4.90
CA ILE A 173 -5.61 10.11 3.54
C ILE A 173 -4.68 10.77 2.53
N PHE A 174 -4.17 9.99 1.59
CA PHE A 174 -3.48 10.48 0.42
C PHE A 174 -4.27 10.08 -0.84
N ASP A 175 -4.80 11.06 -1.57
CA ASP A 175 -5.73 10.87 -2.70
C ASP A 175 -5.26 11.50 -4.01
N GLU A 176 -3.98 11.83 -4.15
CA GLU A 176 -3.41 12.26 -5.42
C GLU A 176 -2.85 11.05 -6.19
N ARG A 177 -3.35 10.82 -7.42
CA ARG A 177 -3.01 9.62 -8.21
C ARG A 177 -2.25 9.92 -9.48
N SER A 178 -2.21 11.19 -9.89
CA SER A 178 -1.51 11.64 -11.09
C SER A 178 -1.12 13.12 -10.99
N PRO A 179 0.02 13.52 -11.59
CA PRO A 179 0.40 14.91 -11.62
C PRO A 179 -0.56 15.74 -12.48
N THR A 180 -0.81 16.98 -12.07
CA THR A 180 -1.67 17.92 -12.80
C THR A 180 -0.95 18.61 -13.98
N SER A 181 0.39 18.50 -14.05
CA SER A 181 1.20 19.12 -15.09
C SER A 181 2.53 18.40 -15.28
N GLY A 182 3.19 18.68 -16.40
CA GLY A 182 4.49 18.09 -16.76
C GLY A 182 4.40 16.73 -17.43
N GLY A 183 5.56 16.16 -17.76
CA GLY A 183 5.65 14.84 -18.38
C GLY A 183 5.26 14.78 -19.86
N PRO A 184 5.18 13.56 -20.43
CA PRO A 184 4.74 13.36 -21.79
C PRO A 184 3.32 13.88 -22.00
N PRO A 185 3.02 14.52 -23.15
CA PRO A 185 1.69 15.02 -23.45
C PRO A 185 0.70 13.86 -23.56
N LYS A 186 -0.48 14.01 -22.95
CA LYS A 186 -1.60 13.12 -23.18
C LYS A 186 -2.19 13.36 -24.57
N LYS A 187 -2.65 12.29 -25.19
CA LYS A 187 -3.28 12.33 -26.52
C LYS A 187 -4.80 12.47 -26.40
N THR A 188 -5.38 12.13 -25.27
CA THR A 188 -6.82 12.11 -25.03
C THR A 188 -7.26 13.28 -24.14
N SER A 189 -8.43 13.84 -24.41
CA SER A 189 -9.06 14.88 -23.58
C SER A 189 -9.93 14.29 -22.47
N THR A 190 -10.58 13.16 -22.72
CA THR A 190 -11.33 12.39 -21.73
C THR A 190 -10.47 11.25 -21.25
N ASP A 191 -10.24 11.16 -19.94
CA ASP A 191 -9.33 10.18 -19.35
C ASP A 191 -9.67 10.03 -17.86
N MET A 192 -10.85 9.44 -17.60
CA MET A 192 -11.39 9.35 -16.25
C MET A 192 -11.32 7.93 -15.68
N HIS A 193 -11.45 6.87 -16.54
CA HIS A 193 -11.46 5.50 -16.08
C HIS A 193 -11.03 4.53 -17.18
N ALA A 194 -10.08 3.66 -16.90
CA ALA A 194 -9.43 2.74 -17.84
C ALA A 194 -8.87 3.44 -19.11
N GLY A 195 -8.65 4.75 -19.05
CA GLY A 195 -8.20 5.56 -20.16
C GLY A 195 -6.68 5.51 -20.35
N GLU A 196 -6.17 6.56 -21.01
CA GLU A 196 -4.73 6.68 -21.34
C GLU A 196 -3.84 6.61 -20.10
N SER A 197 -4.21 7.30 -18.99
CA SER A 197 -3.39 7.38 -17.78
C SER A 197 -3.34 6.05 -17.02
N GLU A 198 -4.49 5.45 -16.71
CA GLU A 198 -4.52 4.19 -15.95
C GLU A 198 -3.90 3.04 -16.74
N THR A 199 -4.21 2.96 -18.04
CA THR A 199 -3.58 1.97 -18.91
C THR A 199 -2.06 2.16 -18.97
N SER A 200 -1.59 3.41 -19.04
CA SER A 200 -0.15 3.70 -19.03
C SER A 200 0.52 3.24 -17.73
N LYS A 201 -0.07 3.53 -16.56
CA LYS A 201 0.44 3.07 -15.26
C LYS A 201 0.50 1.54 -15.17
N MET A 202 -0.56 0.86 -15.62
CA MET A 202 -0.59 -0.60 -15.66
C MET A 202 0.50 -1.22 -16.56
N THR A 203 0.95 -0.53 -17.63
CA THR A 203 2.10 -1.00 -18.42
C THR A 203 3.41 -1.01 -17.63
N ILE A 204 3.46 -0.35 -16.47
CA ILE A 204 4.59 -0.35 -15.55
C ILE A 204 4.37 -1.34 -14.41
N ALA A 205 3.19 -1.28 -13.78
CA ALA A 205 2.90 -2.10 -12.61
C ALA A 205 2.72 -3.59 -12.97
N ARG A 206 1.94 -3.89 -14.04
CA ARG A 206 1.64 -5.26 -14.48
C ARG A 206 1.45 -5.33 -16.00
N PRO A 207 2.54 -5.14 -16.78
CA PRO A 207 2.48 -5.17 -18.25
C PRO A 207 1.91 -6.49 -18.81
N ASP A 208 2.08 -7.59 -18.09
CA ASP A 208 1.59 -8.92 -18.43
C ASP A 208 0.06 -9.05 -18.40
N LEU A 209 -0.65 -8.10 -17.74
CA LEU A 209 -2.11 -8.10 -17.64
C LEU A 209 -2.80 -7.06 -18.56
N VAL A 210 -2.03 -6.28 -19.31
CA VAL A 210 -2.57 -5.27 -20.22
C VAL A 210 -2.81 -5.86 -21.61
N HIS A 211 -4.05 -5.90 -22.04
CA HIS A 211 -4.47 -6.39 -23.36
C HIS A 211 -4.82 -5.22 -24.27
N ILE A 212 -3.81 -4.43 -24.64
CA ILE A 212 -3.98 -3.17 -25.39
C ILE A 212 -4.75 -3.36 -26.73
N ASP A 213 -4.63 -4.54 -27.36
CA ASP A 213 -5.35 -4.93 -28.57
C ASP A 213 -6.86 -4.97 -28.39
N ARG A 214 -7.36 -5.01 -27.17
CA ARG A 214 -8.78 -5.02 -26.83
C ARG A 214 -9.34 -3.63 -26.54
N ALA A 215 -8.51 -2.62 -26.30
CA ALA A 215 -8.96 -1.29 -25.83
C ALA A 215 -10.06 -0.65 -26.70
N ASN A 216 -10.05 -0.92 -28.02
CA ASN A 216 -11.02 -0.40 -28.96
C ASN A 216 -12.25 -1.30 -29.17
N GLN A 217 -12.43 -2.38 -28.40
CA GLN A 217 -13.60 -3.25 -28.50
C GLN A 217 -14.85 -2.61 -27.87
N GLU A 218 -14.65 -1.63 -26.97
CA GLU A 218 -15.71 -0.84 -26.37
C GLU A 218 -15.38 0.66 -26.51
N SER A 219 -16.42 1.50 -26.47
CA SER A 219 -16.26 2.96 -26.54
C SER A 219 -16.17 3.55 -25.14
N GLY A 220 -15.14 4.35 -24.87
CA GLY A 220 -15.01 5.17 -23.66
C GLY A 220 -15.64 6.56 -23.81
N ALA A 221 -16.48 6.80 -24.83
CA ALA A 221 -17.12 8.09 -25.04
C ALA A 221 -18.33 8.29 -24.10
N ASP A 222 -18.50 9.54 -23.64
CA ASP A 222 -19.67 9.95 -22.87
C ASP A 222 -20.96 9.79 -23.70
N GLN A 223 -21.93 9.08 -23.17
CA GLN A 223 -23.20 8.82 -23.83
C GLN A 223 -24.26 9.93 -23.63
N HIS A 224 -23.96 10.93 -22.80
CA HIS A 224 -24.82 12.08 -22.52
C HIS A 224 -26.29 11.74 -22.25
N ARG A 225 -26.59 10.63 -21.55
CA ARG A 225 -27.95 10.14 -21.31
C ARG A 225 -28.71 10.86 -20.20
N GLN A 226 -28.06 11.81 -19.51
CA GLN A 226 -28.65 12.60 -18.44
C GLN A 226 -28.53 14.10 -18.78
N ASN A 227 -29.63 14.83 -18.63
CA ASN A 227 -29.67 16.26 -18.87
C ASN A 227 -29.94 17.00 -17.54
N LEU A 228 -28.89 17.11 -16.72
CA LEU A 228 -28.92 17.85 -15.46
C LEU A 228 -27.87 18.98 -15.49
N PRO A 229 -28.07 20.06 -14.74
CA PRO A 229 -27.01 21.05 -14.51
C PRO A 229 -25.75 20.39 -13.94
N GLU A 230 -24.56 20.94 -14.25
CA GLU A 230 -23.25 20.35 -13.84
C GLU A 230 -23.08 20.28 -12.32
N ASP A 231 -23.72 21.19 -11.58
CA ASP A 231 -23.69 21.28 -10.12
C ASP A 231 -24.68 20.33 -9.43
N VAL A 232 -25.45 19.55 -10.20
CA VAL A 232 -26.41 18.57 -9.67
C VAL A 232 -25.87 17.15 -9.77
N TYR A 233 -25.51 16.59 -8.62
CA TYR A 233 -25.02 15.22 -8.51
C TYR A 233 -26.14 14.22 -8.22
N THR A 234 -26.10 13.06 -8.89
CA THR A 234 -26.96 11.91 -8.60
C THR A 234 -26.13 10.62 -8.63
N GLY A 235 -26.49 9.62 -7.82
CA GLY A 235 -25.76 8.34 -7.79
C GLY A 235 -25.76 7.57 -9.10
N ILE A 236 -26.59 7.94 -10.09
CA ILE A 236 -26.64 7.30 -11.40
C ILE A 236 -25.83 8.03 -12.48
N TRP A 237 -25.15 9.14 -12.14
CA TRP A 237 -24.48 10.03 -13.09
C TRP A 237 -23.42 9.29 -13.92
N TRP A 238 -22.64 8.42 -13.29
CA TRP A 238 -21.59 7.65 -13.95
C TRP A 238 -22.17 6.69 -14.98
N TYR A 239 -23.17 5.88 -14.58
CA TYR A 239 -23.86 4.96 -15.46
C TYR A 239 -24.58 5.69 -16.62
N ALA A 240 -25.09 6.88 -16.38
CA ALA A 240 -25.71 7.69 -17.41
C ALA A 240 -24.71 8.12 -18.51
N ARG A 241 -23.47 8.38 -18.13
CA ARG A 241 -22.41 8.80 -19.03
C ARG A 241 -21.65 7.62 -19.63
N PHE A 242 -21.28 6.67 -18.81
CA PHE A 242 -20.38 5.57 -19.16
C PHE A 242 -20.97 4.21 -18.74
N PRO A 243 -22.00 3.73 -19.45
CA PRO A 243 -22.75 2.53 -19.05
C PRO A 243 -21.94 1.22 -19.11
N ASN A 244 -20.86 1.19 -19.88
CA ASN A 244 -19.94 0.06 -19.98
C ASN A 244 -18.73 0.19 -19.05
N HIS A 245 -18.77 1.15 -18.12
CA HIS A 245 -17.72 1.41 -17.16
C HIS A 245 -16.32 1.59 -17.79
N TYR A 246 -16.28 2.42 -18.85
CA TYR A 246 -15.07 2.82 -19.56
C TYR A 246 -15.19 4.28 -19.97
N SER A 247 -14.20 5.11 -19.60
CA SER A 247 -14.21 6.55 -19.86
C SER A 247 -12.83 7.05 -20.29
N GLY A 248 -12.62 7.12 -21.60
CA GLY A 248 -11.35 7.51 -22.20
C GLY A 248 -10.96 6.62 -23.37
N ASP A 249 -9.65 6.60 -23.68
CA ASP A 249 -9.08 5.75 -24.73
C ASP A 249 -7.78 5.11 -24.23
N GLY A 250 -7.85 3.87 -23.78
CA GLY A 250 -6.72 3.08 -23.33
C GLY A 250 -5.72 2.75 -24.44
N SER A 251 -6.13 2.77 -25.72
CA SER A 251 -5.23 2.51 -26.84
C SER A 251 -4.17 3.60 -27.04
N ALA A 252 -4.40 4.79 -26.48
CA ALA A 252 -3.47 5.90 -26.49
C ALA A 252 -2.32 5.76 -25.49
N ALA A 253 -2.38 4.79 -24.58
CA ALA A 253 -1.42 4.59 -23.50
C ALA A 253 0.02 4.42 -23.98
N THR A 254 0.96 4.87 -23.16
CA THR A 254 2.39 4.73 -23.43
C THR A 254 3.17 4.40 -22.15
N GLN A 255 4.22 3.59 -22.27
CA GLN A 255 5.13 3.33 -21.15
C GLN A 255 5.81 4.60 -20.61
N ALA A 256 6.10 5.58 -21.51
CA ALA A 256 6.72 6.84 -21.10
C ALA A 256 5.81 7.63 -20.17
N LEU A 257 4.51 7.72 -20.48
CA LEU A 257 3.53 8.37 -19.61
C LEU A 257 3.35 7.58 -18.31
N GLY A 258 3.23 6.25 -18.39
CA GLY A 258 3.08 5.38 -17.23
C GLY A 258 4.24 5.50 -16.25
N LYS A 259 5.49 5.47 -16.77
CA LYS A 259 6.68 5.65 -15.94
C LYS A 259 6.71 7.01 -15.25
N PHE A 260 6.42 8.08 -15.98
CA PHE A 260 6.38 9.43 -15.42
C PHE A 260 5.34 9.55 -14.29
N GLN A 261 4.13 9.06 -14.52
CA GLN A 261 3.05 9.10 -13.53
C GLN A 261 3.35 8.22 -12.31
N MET A 262 3.89 7.02 -12.53
CA MET A 262 4.21 6.10 -11.44
C MET A 262 5.39 6.60 -10.61
N ASP A 263 6.46 7.11 -11.23
CA ASP A 263 7.60 7.71 -10.51
C ASP A 263 7.15 8.91 -9.67
N TRP A 264 6.28 9.76 -10.21
CA TRP A 264 5.70 10.89 -9.49
C TRP A 264 4.88 10.42 -8.29
N TRP A 265 3.99 9.44 -8.50
CA TRP A 265 3.12 8.92 -7.45
C TRP A 265 3.93 8.31 -6.30
N ILE A 266 4.89 7.46 -6.63
CA ILE A 266 5.82 6.88 -5.65
C ILE A 266 6.55 7.99 -4.88
N GLY A 267 7.08 8.99 -5.58
CA GLY A 267 7.78 10.11 -4.96
C GLY A 267 6.89 10.89 -3.98
N LYS A 268 5.62 11.12 -4.33
CA LYS A 268 4.65 11.79 -3.46
C LYS A 268 4.30 10.95 -2.22
N ILE A 269 4.15 9.65 -2.38
CA ILE A 269 3.92 8.76 -1.23
C ILE A 269 5.15 8.75 -0.31
N VAL A 270 6.38 8.74 -0.85
CA VAL A 270 7.62 8.85 -0.06
C VAL A 270 7.65 10.14 0.76
N GLU A 271 7.36 11.30 0.13
CA GLU A 271 7.26 12.59 0.81
C GLU A 271 6.22 12.54 1.94
N THR A 272 5.06 11.95 1.67
CA THR A 272 3.96 11.82 2.63
C THR A 272 4.33 10.92 3.81
N ILE A 273 4.92 9.74 3.57
CA ILE A 273 5.40 8.86 4.65
C ILE A 273 6.40 9.61 5.54
N ARG A 274 7.33 10.35 4.96
CA ARG A 274 8.33 11.13 5.70
C ARG A 274 7.69 12.23 6.56
N ALA A 275 6.73 12.95 5.99
CA ALA A 275 5.99 13.99 6.71
C ALA A 275 5.20 13.40 7.89
N ILE A 276 4.49 12.28 7.67
CA ILE A 276 3.70 11.59 8.69
C ILE A 276 4.59 11.05 9.81
N LYS A 277 5.75 10.48 9.51
CA LYS A 277 6.71 10.06 10.53
C LYS A 277 7.11 11.19 11.47
N SER A 278 7.27 12.40 10.92
CA SER A 278 7.65 13.61 11.67
C SER A 278 6.49 14.24 12.42
N ASP A 279 5.24 13.87 12.11
CA ASP A 279 4.06 14.48 12.75
C ASP A 279 3.96 14.00 14.21
N ASP A 280 4.09 14.93 15.13
CA ASP A 280 3.90 14.72 16.57
C ASP A 280 2.73 15.57 17.13
N VAL A 281 1.95 16.19 16.26
CA VAL A 281 0.91 17.17 16.59
C VAL A 281 -0.49 16.61 16.41
N SER A 282 -0.77 15.87 15.31
CA SER A 282 -2.14 15.46 14.96
C SER A 282 -2.80 14.61 16.06
N LEU A 283 -2.10 13.65 16.65
CA LEU A 283 -2.67 12.86 17.76
C LEU A 283 -2.93 13.71 19.02
N LYS A 284 -2.09 14.69 19.30
CA LYS A 284 -2.28 15.62 20.43
C LYS A 284 -3.54 16.48 20.24
N LEU A 285 -3.71 17.02 19.03
CA LEU A 285 -4.89 17.81 18.66
C LEU A 285 -6.16 16.95 18.70
N GLN A 286 -6.10 15.72 18.20
CA GLN A 286 -7.22 14.78 18.28
C GLN A 286 -7.63 14.50 19.73
N ASN A 287 -6.66 14.26 20.62
CA ASN A 287 -6.93 14.06 22.05
C ASN A 287 -7.48 15.33 22.71
N GLU A 288 -6.95 16.51 22.38
CA GLU A 288 -7.50 17.78 22.85
C GLU A 288 -8.95 17.98 22.41
N PHE A 289 -9.26 17.65 21.15
CA PHE A 289 -10.62 17.68 20.63
C PHE A 289 -11.55 16.78 21.43
N TYR A 290 -11.17 15.55 21.72
CA TYR A 290 -11.99 14.63 22.50
C TYR A 290 -12.25 15.15 23.92
N GLU A 291 -11.25 15.75 24.58
CA GLU A 291 -11.44 16.33 25.91
C GLU A 291 -12.43 17.52 25.87
N LYS A 292 -12.26 18.41 24.89
CA LYS A 292 -13.18 19.57 24.71
C LYS A 292 -14.60 19.15 24.35
N SER A 293 -14.74 18.06 23.60
CA SER A 293 -16.05 17.54 23.17
C SER A 293 -16.89 16.96 24.30
N LYS A 294 -16.30 16.70 25.50
CA LYS A 294 -17.03 16.19 26.66
C LYS A 294 -17.94 17.25 27.29
N ASP A 295 -17.55 18.52 27.21
CA ASP A 295 -18.32 19.65 27.73
C ASP A 295 -18.26 20.86 26.77
N PRO A 296 -19.07 20.84 25.70
CA PRO A 296 -19.03 21.86 24.68
C PRO A 296 -19.45 23.26 25.17
N LEU A 297 -20.17 23.34 26.28
CA LEU A 297 -20.59 24.63 26.87
C LEU A 297 -19.43 25.35 27.59
N GLU A 298 -18.42 24.60 28.03
CA GLU A 298 -17.22 25.13 28.70
C GLU A 298 -16.06 25.39 27.72
N THR A 299 -16.25 25.10 26.42
CA THR A 299 -15.22 25.33 25.41
C THR A 299 -15.04 26.84 25.18
N GLN A 300 -13.81 27.33 25.40
CA GLN A 300 -13.42 28.69 25.11
C GLN A 300 -12.68 28.74 23.76
N PRO A 301 -12.86 29.81 22.97
CA PRO A 301 -12.20 29.99 21.67
C PRO A 301 -10.67 30.13 21.77
#